data_2960082e1a7a60f73a910117c61c5593
#
_entry.id   2960082e1a7a60f73a910117c61c5593
#
_cell.length_a   1.000
_cell.length_b   1.000
_cell.length_c   1.000
_cell.angle_alpha   90.00
_cell.angle_beta   90.00
_cell.angle_gamma   90.00
#
_symmetry.space_group_name_H-M   'P 1'
#
loop_
_entity.id
_entity.type
_entity.pdbx_description
1 polymer ?
#
loop_
_entity_poly.entity_id
_entity_poly.type
_entity_poly.pdbx_seq_one_letter_code
_entity_poly.pdbx_strand_id
1 'polypeptide(L)'
;MNKRLTWTTGVREVKYLLPWQENPRKISKMALDKLKEKIKQNGFHSVIVIDTDNTILSGNQRKTALTELGVESVTVMIPSRKLTDEERRRIGIESNINDGEWDFEKLKSFDLELLQFAGFDEKELVKFWDEDKDTKDDKFDVDKELKKIKTPTTEKGDLILMGDHKLLCGSSTDIHAVKKLFDGYKATAIYSDPPFNIGLSYDKGVGNKRNYGGTFDDNQSPGQYKEFIQKVMQSALAVSNKDIHVAFWCDEAWVWVFQTLYMELGIKNRRLNIWVKNNSSPTPTVAFSKCTEFCVYGTQGSPYLSNLVKDLNEIQNKDCTTGNQLLEDISNIWATKRLPSNQMEHPTSKNPELHHKFIMRCTKPGDIIFDAFSGSASTMICAEQLGRKFYSLEIEPVFCDLAIRRYEKLTGKKAKIIKNYYEEK
;
A
#
# COMPACT_ATOMS: atom_id res chain seq x y z
N MET A 1 -28.65 40.87 -38.05
CA MET A 1 -28.00 40.78 -36.74
C MET A 1 -28.37 39.42 -36.11
N ASN A 2 -27.45 38.48 -36.06
CA ASN A 2 -27.69 37.22 -35.34
C ASN A 2 -27.88 37.54 -33.85
N LYS A 3 -29.10 37.35 -33.33
CA LYS A 3 -29.34 37.49 -31.88
C LYS A 3 -28.42 36.55 -31.15
N ARG A 4 -27.68 37.09 -30.19
CA ARG A 4 -26.79 36.31 -29.29
C ARG A 4 -27.54 35.11 -28.71
N LEU A 5 -26.99 33.92 -28.87
CA LEU A 5 -27.56 32.71 -28.32
C LEU A 5 -27.57 32.79 -26.77
N THR A 6 -28.75 32.61 -26.19
CA THR A 6 -28.93 32.52 -24.72
C THR A 6 -29.54 31.20 -24.35
N TRP A 7 -29.37 30.80 -23.10
CA TRP A 7 -29.83 29.55 -22.58
C TRP A 7 -30.76 29.74 -21.36
N THR A 8 -31.79 28.92 -21.27
CA THR A 8 -32.72 28.91 -20.15
C THR A 8 -32.85 27.49 -19.58
N THR A 9 -33.20 27.40 -18.33
CA THR A 9 -33.51 26.11 -17.70
C THR A 9 -34.98 25.77 -17.90
N GLY A 10 -35.26 24.48 -18.08
CA GLY A 10 -36.63 23.96 -18.13
C GLY A 10 -36.67 22.51 -17.61
N VAL A 11 -37.85 22.00 -17.31
CA VAL A 11 -38.04 20.62 -16.93
C VAL A 11 -38.54 19.82 -18.13
N ARG A 12 -37.99 18.61 -18.31
CA ARG A 12 -38.42 17.66 -19.35
C ARG A 12 -38.57 16.27 -18.76
N GLU A 13 -39.56 15.52 -19.25
CA GLU A 13 -39.63 14.09 -18.97
C GLU A 13 -38.49 13.36 -19.70
N VAL A 14 -37.77 12.48 -18.98
CA VAL A 14 -36.58 11.78 -19.47
C VAL A 14 -36.89 10.94 -20.72
N LYS A 15 -38.12 10.41 -20.83
CA LYS A 15 -38.56 9.60 -21.98
C LYS A 15 -38.60 10.39 -23.30
N TYR A 16 -38.82 11.71 -23.27
CA TYR A 16 -38.88 12.56 -24.48
C TYR A 16 -37.54 13.14 -24.88
N LEU A 17 -36.46 12.89 -24.11
CA LEU A 17 -35.12 13.32 -24.49
C LEU A 17 -34.57 12.40 -25.59
N LEU A 18 -34.19 12.98 -26.73
CA LEU A 18 -33.74 12.24 -27.89
C LEU A 18 -32.20 12.16 -27.89
N PRO A 19 -31.60 10.94 -27.91
CA PRO A 19 -30.15 10.81 -28.03
C PRO A 19 -29.65 11.43 -29.34
N TRP A 20 -28.53 12.17 -29.27
CA TRP A 20 -27.90 12.69 -30.48
C TRP A 20 -27.15 11.53 -31.18
N GLN A 21 -27.54 11.26 -32.43
CA GLN A 21 -27.03 10.10 -33.17
C GLN A 21 -25.54 10.24 -33.53
N GLU A 22 -25.06 11.46 -33.77
CA GLU A 22 -23.65 11.73 -34.07
C GLU A 22 -22.76 11.85 -32.80
N ASN A 23 -23.26 11.52 -31.64
CA ASN A 23 -22.49 11.61 -30.41
C ASN A 23 -21.29 10.62 -30.42
N PRO A 24 -20.03 11.16 -30.41
CA PRO A 24 -18.84 10.30 -30.50
C PRO A 24 -18.52 9.51 -29.23
N ARG A 25 -19.16 9.83 -28.11
CA ARG A 25 -18.90 9.20 -26.81
C ARG A 25 -19.76 7.96 -26.57
N LYS A 26 -19.08 6.85 -26.21
CA LYS A 26 -19.70 5.63 -25.71
C LYS A 26 -19.39 5.48 -24.20
N ILE A 27 -20.25 4.79 -23.49
CA ILE A 27 -20.02 4.44 -22.07
C ILE A 27 -19.93 2.93 -21.93
N SER A 28 -18.96 2.45 -21.15
CA SER A 28 -18.90 1.02 -20.77
C SER A 28 -19.98 0.72 -19.72
N LYS A 29 -20.39 -0.55 -19.63
CA LYS A 29 -21.37 -0.99 -18.61
C LYS A 29 -20.89 -0.63 -17.18
N MET A 30 -19.62 -0.87 -16.88
CA MET A 30 -19.04 -0.54 -15.58
C MET A 30 -19.08 0.97 -15.27
N ALA A 31 -18.79 1.82 -16.26
CA ALA A 31 -18.85 3.27 -16.07
C ALA A 31 -20.30 3.78 -15.92
N LEU A 32 -21.26 3.16 -16.60
CA LEU A 32 -22.69 3.46 -16.43
C LEU A 32 -23.17 3.06 -15.02
N ASP A 33 -22.75 1.90 -14.51
CA ASP A 33 -23.08 1.46 -13.17
C ASP A 33 -22.51 2.39 -12.10
N LYS A 34 -21.25 2.83 -12.24
CA LYS A 34 -20.67 3.87 -11.38
C LYS A 34 -21.46 5.19 -11.44
N LEU A 35 -21.88 5.61 -12.63
CA LEU A 35 -22.67 6.83 -12.80
C LEU A 35 -24.03 6.71 -12.05
N LYS A 36 -24.70 5.56 -12.14
CA LYS A 36 -25.96 5.30 -11.41
C LYS A 36 -25.73 5.36 -9.89
N GLU A 37 -24.65 4.77 -9.39
CA GLU A 37 -24.31 4.84 -7.97
C GLU A 37 -24.08 6.29 -7.49
N LYS A 38 -23.35 7.09 -8.25
CA LYS A 38 -23.15 8.53 -7.95
C LYS A 38 -24.50 9.28 -7.88
N ILE A 39 -25.37 9.01 -8.83
CA ILE A 39 -26.69 9.64 -8.85
C ILE A 39 -27.55 9.22 -7.65
N LYS A 40 -27.48 7.95 -7.25
CA LYS A 40 -28.20 7.45 -6.06
C LYS A 40 -27.69 8.09 -4.77
N GLN A 41 -26.37 8.23 -4.62
CA GLN A 41 -25.76 8.76 -3.40
C GLN A 41 -25.89 10.27 -3.27
N ASN A 42 -25.66 11.01 -4.35
CA ASN A 42 -25.53 12.47 -4.31
C ASN A 42 -26.73 13.18 -4.93
N GLY A 43 -27.73 12.46 -5.43
CA GLY A 43 -28.77 13.03 -6.28
C GLY A 43 -28.25 13.42 -7.67
N PHE A 44 -29.17 13.81 -8.56
CA PHE A 44 -28.79 14.31 -9.88
C PHE A 44 -28.55 15.83 -9.83
N HIS A 45 -27.32 16.24 -9.76
CA HIS A 45 -26.86 17.63 -9.63
C HIS A 45 -26.24 18.21 -10.91
N SER A 46 -26.29 17.46 -12.01
CA SER A 46 -25.77 17.89 -13.33
C SER A 46 -26.91 18.29 -14.25
N VAL A 47 -26.61 19.09 -15.27
CA VAL A 47 -27.61 19.53 -16.25
C VAL A 47 -27.42 18.79 -17.57
N ILE A 48 -28.54 18.37 -18.19
CA ILE A 48 -28.56 17.89 -19.58
C ILE A 48 -28.80 19.07 -20.50
N VAL A 49 -27.98 19.24 -21.54
CA VAL A 49 -28.11 20.30 -22.52
C VAL A 49 -28.81 19.73 -23.74
N ILE A 50 -29.91 20.35 -24.15
CA ILE A 50 -30.72 19.94 -25.29
C ILE A 50 -30.91 21.05 -26.29
N ASP A 51 -31.29 20.72 -27.52
CA ASP A 51 -31.86 21.69 -28.46
C ASP A 51 -33.39 21.82 -28.24
N THR A 52 -34.03 22.74 -28.89
CA THR A 52 -35.47 23.02 -28.81
C THR A 52 -36.34 21.83 -29.21
N ASP A 53 -35.81 20.88 -29.96
CA ASP A 53 -36.49 19.64 -30.37
C ASP A 53 -36.23 18.45 -29.43
N ASN A 54 -35.68 18.72 -28.23
CA ASN A 54 -35.29 17.73 -27.21
C ASN A 54 -34.09 16.83 -27.59
N THR A 55 -33.38 17.11 -28.68
CA THR A 55 -32.14 16.41 -29.01
C THR A 55 -31.05 16.75 -27.99
N ILE A 56 -30.43 15.73 -27.37
CA ILE A 56 -29.40 15.91 -26.36
C ILE A 56 -28.08 16.28 -27.01
N LEU A 57 -27.54 17.44 -26.68
CA LEU A 57 -26.22 17.89 -27.09
C LEU A 57 -25.14 17.45 -26.10
N SER A 58 -25.47 17.50 -24.81
CA SER A 58 -24.61 16.99 -23.73
C SER A 58 -25.43 16.25 -22.68
N GLY A 59 -24.96 15.06 -22.28
CA GLY A 59 -25.60 14.27 -21.23
C GLY A 59 -26.30 12.99 -21.69
N ASN A 60 -26.01 12.46 -22.88
CA ASN A 60 -26.57 11.18 -23.36
C ASN A 60 -26.42 10.04 -22.36
N GLN A 61 -25.21 9.90 -21.74
CA GLN A 61 -24.94 8.87 -20.74
C GLN A 61 -25.75 9.09 -19.46
N ARG A 62 -25.94 10.38 -19.06
CA ARG A 62 -26.77 10.75 -17.91
C ARG A 62 -28.23 10.38 -18.15
N LYS A 63 -28.75 10.64 -19.36
CA LYS A 63 -30.11 10.21 -19.77
C LYS A 63 -30.29 8.71 -19.63
N THR A 64 -29.32 7.92 -20.11
CA THR A 64 -29.38 6.45 -19.97
C THR A 64 -29.43 6.04 -18.50
N ALA A 65 -28.54 6.60 -17.66
CA ALA A 65 -28.53 6.31 -16.22
C ALA A 65 -29.86 6.69 -15.54
N LEU A 66 -30.40 7.87 -15.84
CA LEU A 66 -31.69 8.34 -15.28
C LEU A 66 -32.85 7.45 -15.72
N THR A 67 -32.87 7.00 -16.99
CA THR A 67 -33.87 6.06 -17.48
C THR A 67 -33.83 4.73 -16.73
N GLU A 68 -32.65 4.16 -16.52
CA GLU A 68 -32.48 2.91 -15.79
C GLU A 68 -32.79 3.05 -14.28
N LEU A 69 -32.66 4.27 -13.74
CA LEU A 69 -33.02 4.58 -12.35
C LEU A 69 -34.52 4.92 -12.16
N GLY A 70 -35.30 4.96 -13.24
CA GLY A 70 -36.74 5.27 -13.19
C GLY A 70 -37.04 6.74 -12.89
N VAL A 71 -36.11 7.66 -13.16
CA VAL A 71 -36.34 9.10 -12.97
C VAL A 71 -37.27 9.61 -14.07
N GLU A 72 -38.43 10.18 -13.69
CA GLU A 72 -39.45 10.60 -14.63
C GLU A 72 -39.09 11.93 -15.33
N SER A 73 -38.56 12.91 -14.60
CA SER A 73 -38.30 14.25 -15.11
C SER A 73 -36.93 14.78 -14.63
N VAL A 74 -36.36 15.67 -15.40
CA VAL A 74 -35.05 16.28 -15.15
C VAL A 74 -34.99 17.71 -15.62
N THR A 75 -34.21 18.54 -14.93
CA THR A 75 -33.88 19.89 -15.38
C THR A 75 -32.90 19.84 -16.55
N VAL A 76 -33.21 20.58 -17.60
CA VAL A 76 -32.39 20.68 -18.81
C VAL A 76 -32.08 22.14 -19.15
N MET A 77 -31.00 22.38 -19.90
CA MET A 77 -30.73 23.69 -20.54
C MET A 77 -31.20 23.69 -21.98
N ILE A 78 -31.90 24.74 -22.37
CA ILE A 78 -32.58 24.88 -23.63
C ILE A 78 -32.12 26.21 -24.30
N PRO A 79 -31.72 26.21 -25.58
CA PRO A 79 -31.33 27.41 -26.25
C PRO A 79 -32.54 28.29 -26.57
N SER A 80 -32.34 29.59 -26.70
CA SER A 80 -33.38 30.60 -27.03
C SER A 80 -33.96 30.46 -28.45
N ARG A 81 -33.34 29.64 -29.29
CA ARG A 81 -33.78 29.29 -30.64
C ARG A 81 -33.26 27.92 -31.05
N LYS A 82 -33.83 27.37 -32.12
CA LYS A 82 -33.29 26.15 -32.74
C LYS A 82 -31.87 26.40 -33.23
N LEU A 83 -31.00 25.43 -33.00
CA LEU A 83 -29.60 25.48 -33.42
C LEU A 83 -29.44 25.02 -34.88
N THR A 84 -28.42 25.51 -35.55
CA THR A 84 -27.95 24.94 -36.82
C THR A 84 -27.19 23.63 -36.56
N ASP A 85 -27.03 22.77 -37.57
CA ASP A 85 -26.29 21.53 -37.43
C ASP A 85 -24.81 21.78 -37.05
N GLU A 86 -24.21 22.84 -37.54
CA GLU A 86 -22.86 23.25 -37.15
C GLU A 86 -22.78 23.68 -35.69
N GLU A 87 -23.75 24.43 -35.17
CA GLU A 87 -23.84 24.83 -33.78
C GLU A 87 -24.04 23.60 -32.88
N ARG A 88 -24.89 22.64 -33.28
CA ARG A 88 -25.10 21.38 -32.56
C ARG A 88 -23.80 20.59 -32.42
N ARG A 89 -23.07 20.40 -33.53
CA ARG A 89 -21.78 19.68 -33.54
C ARG A 89 -20.75 20.37 -32.66
N ARG A 90 -20.61 21.69 -32.79
CA ARG A 90 -19.67 22.47 -31.98
C ARG A 90 -19.99 22.35 -30.49
N ILE A 91 -21.21 22.63 -30.08
CA ILE A 91 -21.63 22.55 -28.66
C ILE A 91 -21.49 21.12 -28.12
N GLY A 92 -21.85 20.09 -28.91
CA GLY A 92 -21.70 18.70 -28.52
C GLY A 92 -20.26 18.28 -28.33
N ILE A 93 -19.31 18.81 -29.12
CA ILE A 93 -17.88 18.55 -28.96
C ILE A 93 -17.32 19.34 -27.78
N GLU A 94 -17.56 20.66 -27.73
CA GLU A 94 -17.11 21.57 -26.68
C GLU A 94 -17.54 21.05 -25.29
N SER A 95 -18.78 20.54 -25.18
CA SER A 95 -19.29 19.95 -23.92
C SER A 95 -18.56 18.66 -23.46
N ASN A 96 -17.72 18.09 -24.30
CA ASN A 96 -16.95 16.88 -24.03
C ASN A 96 -15.44 17.16 -23.84
N ILE A 97 -15.02 18.41 -24.04
CA ILE A 97 -13.66 18.88 -23.79
C ILE A 97 -13.66 19.54 -22.40
N ASN A 98 -12.80 19.10 -21.52
CA ASN A 98 -12.61 19.73 -20.21
C ASN A 98 -11.58 20.85 -20.39
N ASP A 99 -12.01 22.09 -20.29
CA ASP A 99 -11.14 23.28 -20.26
C ASP A 99 -10.68 23.47 -18.81
N GLY A 100 -9.44 23.13 -18.52
CA GLY A 100 -8.82 23.34 -17.23
C GLY A 100 -7.87 22.23 -16.85
N GLU A 101 -6.81 22.59 -16.16
CA GLU A 101 -5.86 21.66 -15.57
C GLU A 101 -6.18 21.48 -14.09
N TRP A 102 -5.97 20.26 -13.59
CA TRP A 102 -6.14 19.95 -12.18
C TRP A 102 -4.93 20.46 -11.39
N ASP A 103 -5.19 21.20 -10.32
CA ASP A 103 -4.19 21.48 -9.29
C ASP A 103 -4.01 20.21 -8.44
N PHE A 104 -3.07 19.40 -8.85
CA PHE A 104 -2.83 18.11 -8.20
C PHE A 104 -2.33 18.24 -6.77
N GLU A 105 -1.62 19.32 -6.41
CA GLU A 105 -1.20 19.54 -5.02
C GLU A 105 -2.42 19.73 -4.11
N LYS A 106 -3.46 20.42 -4.58
CA LYS A 106 -4.72 20.50 -3.84
C LYS A 106 -5.48 19.19 -3.83
N LEU A 107 -5.42 18.39 -4.91
CA LEU A 107 -6.05 17.07 -4.93
C LEU A 107 -5.43 16.11 -3.91
N LYS A 108 -4.15 16.25 -3.56
CA LYS A 108 -3.50 15.44 -2.50
C LYS A 108 -4.16 15.57 -1.12
N SER A 109 -4.93 16.63 -0.88
CA SER A 109 -5.69 16.80 0.37
C SER A 109 -6.99 15.98 0.43
N PHE A 110 -7.42 15.42 -0.70
CA PHE A 110 -8.62 14.59 -0.78
C PHE A 110 -8.27 13.11 -0.65
N ASP A 111 -9.22 12.34 -0.14
CA ASP A 111 -9.08 10.90 -0.05
C ASP A 111 -9.01 10.25 -1.45
N LEU A 112 -8.10 9.28 -1.62
CA LEU A 112 -7.87 8.60 -2.90
C LEU A 112 -9.13 7.87 -3.37
N GLU A 113 -9.88 7.22 -2.45
CA GLU A 113 -11.12 6.52 -2.78
C GLU A 113 -12.20 7.49 -3.26
N LEU A 114 -12.28 8.68 -2.64
CA LEU A 114 -13.18 9.76 -3.07
C LEU A 114 -12.86 10.22 -4.49
N LEU A 115 -11.58 10.42 -4.82
CA LEU A 115 -11.18 10.84 -6.17
C LEU A 115 -11.43 9.75 -7.21
N GLN A 116 -11.18 8.49 -6.87
CA GLN A 116 -11.53 7.36 -7.73
C GLN A 116 -13.03 7.24 -7.94
N PHE A 117 -13.83 7.43 -6.88
CA PHE A 117 -15.28 7.49 -6.98
C PHE A 117 -15.74 8.68 -7.86
N ALA A 118 -15.09 9.83 -7.72
CA ALA A 118 -15.34 11.00 -8.57
C ALA A 118 -15.02 10.77 -10.06
N GLY A 119 -14.19 9.76 -10.38
CA GLY A 119 -13.93 9.33 -11.76
C GLY A 119 -12.52 9.57 -12.24
N PHE A 120 -11.60 9.97 -11.37
CA PHE A 120 -10.18 10.03 -11.70
C PHE A 120 -9.63 8.64 -11.97
N ASP A 121 -8.69 8.53 -12.90
CA ASP A 121 -8.00 7.28 -13.16
C ASP A 121 -7.07 6.93 -12.00
N GLU A 122 -7.20 5.71 -11.50
CA GLU A 122 -6.42 5.25 -10.35
C GLU A 122 -4.92 5.28 -10.59
N LYS A 123 -4.47 4.90 -11.79
CA LYS A 123 -3.05 4.86 -12.12
C LYS A 123 -2.44 6.25 -12.21
N GLU A 124 -3.20 7.21 -12.75
CA GLU A 124 -2.78 8.61 -12.80
C GLU A 124 -2.67 9.19 -11.40
N LEU A 125 -3.67 8.95 -10.54
CA LEU A 125 -3.65 9.41 -9.16
C LEU A 125 -2.47 8.79 -8.38
N VAL A 126 -2.29 7.46 -8.43
CA VAL A 126 -1.20 6.78 -7.72
C VAL A 126 0.15 7.29 -8.22
N LYS A 127 0.32 7.42 -9.55
CA LYS A 127 1.54 8.00 -10.11
C LYS A 127 1.85 9.35 -9.48
N PHE A 128 0.85 10.22 -9.45
CA PHE A 128 0.99 11.57 -8.94
C PHE A 128 1.31 11.62 -7.43
N TRP A 129 0.67 10.74 -6.62
CA TRP A 129 0.94 10.65 -5.17
C TRP A 129 2.32 10.10 -4.85
N ASP A 130 2.86 9.24 -5.71
CA ASP A 130 4.12 8.54 -5.48
C ASP A 130 5.32 9.18 -6.20
N GLU A 131 5.10 10.08 -7.20
CA GLU A 131 6.15 10.61 -8.06
C GLU A 131 7.29 11.31 -7.29
N ASP A 132 6.96 12.00 -6.20
CA ASP A 132 7.91 12.71 -5.35
C ASP A 132 8.23 11.97 -4.04
N LYS A 133 7.68 10.75 -3.85
CA LYS A 133 7.89 9.99 -2.64
C LYS A 133 9.21 9.23 -2.67
N ASP A 134 9.97 9.44 -1.62
CA ASP A 134 11.24 8.74 -1.41
C ASP A 134 11.37 8.29 0.04
N THR A 135 12.14 7.24 0.26
CA THR A 135 12.47 6.75 1.59
C THR A 135 13.88 7.15 1.94
N LYS A 136 14.04 7.80 3.08
CA LYS A 136 15.34 8.21 3.61
C LYS A 136 15.60 7.53 4.94
N ASP A 137 16.87 7.28 5.20
CA ASP A 137 17.32 6.88 6.53
C ASP A 137 16.89 7.93 7.56
N ASP A 138 16.14 7.48 8.58
CA ASP A 138 15.65 8.34 9.66
C ASP A 138 16.71 8.71 10.69
N LYS A 139 17.93 8.20 10.52
CA LYS A 139 19.08 8.40 11.43
C LYS A 139 18.73 8.10 12.89
N PHE A 140 17.86 7.10 13.08
CA PHE A 140 17.47 6.66 14.41
C PHE A 140 18.48 5.65 14.94
N ASP A 141 19.14 6.02 16.02
CA ASP A 141 20.10 5.14 16.72
C ASP A 141 19.31 4.20 17.64
N VAL A 142 18.98 3.01 17.10
CA VAL A 142 18.21 1.96 17.77
C VAL A 142 18.83 1.59 19.10
N ASP A 143 20.15 1.42 19.15
CA ASP A 143 20.86 0.96 20.33
C ASP A 143 20.91 1.97 21.45
N LYS A 144 21.12 3.24 21.08
CA LYS A 144 21.09 4.35 22.03
C LYS A 144 19.72 4.53 22.65
N GLU A 145 18.68 4.40 21.85
CA GLU A 145 17.30 4.54 22.35
C GLU A 145 16.86 3.32 23.14
N LEU A 146 17.26 2.10 22.74
CA LEU A 146 17.00 0.89 23.50
C LEU A 146 17.62 0.94 24.91
N LYS A 147 18.85 1.44 25.04
CA LYS A 147 19.53 1.64 26.34
C LYS A 147 18.79 2.59 27.29
N LYS A 148 17.99 3.49 26.77
CA LYS A 148 17.20 4.42 27.58
C LYS A 148 15.92 3.79 28.12
N ILE A 149 15.48 2.65 27.57
CA ILE A 149 14.28 1.94 28.03
C ILE A 149 14.71 0.99 29.16
N LYS A 150 14.64 1.45 30.40
CA LYS A 150 14.97 0.62 31.58
C LYS A 150 13.81 -0.30 31.94
N THR A 151 12.60 0.20 31.88
CA THR A 151 11.35 -0.53 32.11
C THR A 151 10.39 -0.11 31.00
N PRO A 152 9.88 -1.05 30.20
CA PRO A 152 8.88 -0.74 29.20
C PRO A 152 7.61 -0.12 29.81
N THR A 153 6.99 0.80 29.09
CA THR A 153 5.68 1.38 29.44
C THR A 153 4.54 0.60 28.80
N THR A 154 4.83 -0.12 27.71
CA THR A 154 3.90 -1.04 27.06
C THR A 154 3.94 -2.40 27.75
N GLU A 155 2.81 -3.11 27.69
CA GLU A 155 2.62 -4.45 28.23
C GLU A 155 1.95 -5.33 27.17
N LYS A 156 2.04 -6.66 27.33
CA LYS A 156 1.32 -7.57 26.44
C LYS A 156 -0.19 -7.27 26.47
N GLY A 157 -0.80 -7.28 25.29
CA GLY A 157 -2.20 -6.91 25.11
C GLY A 157 -2.45 -5.43 24.83
N ASP A 158 -1.45 -4.55 24.95
CA ASP A 158 -1.60 -3.12 24.64
C ASP A 158 -1.64 -2.87 23.13
N LEU A 159 -2.56 -2.01 22.68
CA LEU A 159 -2.60 -1.47 21.32
C LEU A 159 -1.99 -0.08 21.28
N ILE A 160 -1.01 0.11 20.43
CA ILE A 160 -0.32 1.38 20.19
C ILE A 160 -0.83 1.97 18.87
N LEU A 161 -1.38 3.19 18.95
CA LEU A 161 -1.80 3.98 17.79
C LEU A 161 -0.73 5.05 17.51
N MET A 162 -0.19 5.03 16.29
CA MET A 162 0.85 5.94 15.81
C MET A 162 0.37 6.57 14.50
N GLY A 163 -0.44 7.67 14.60
CA GLY A 163 -1.17 8.18 13.46
C GLY A 163 -2.13 7.12 12.90
N ASP A 164 -1.95 6.77 11.62
CA ASP A 164 -2.72 5.72 10.95
C ASP A 164 -2.11 4.31 11.12
N HIS A 165 -0.98 4.19 11.82
CA HIS A 165 -0.35 2.91 12.11
C HIS A 165 -0.88 2.30 13.40
N LYS A 166 -0.89 0.95 13.45
CA LYS A 166 -1.28 0.19 14.63
C LYS A 166 -0.23 -0.86 14.96
N LEU A 167 0.16 -0.94 16.22
CA LEU A 167 1.05 -1.98 16.74
C LEU A 167 0.39 -2.61 17.96
N LEU A 168 0.21 -3.94 17.94
CA LEU A 168 -0.28 -4.70 19.08
C LEU A 168 0.90 -5.43 19.75
N CYS A 169 1.06 -5.20 21.04
CA CYS A 169 2.03 -5.98 21.84
C CYS A 169 1.47 -7.38 22.09
N GLY A 170 1.90 -8.37 21.28
CA GLY A 170 1.36 -9.71 21.33
C GLY A 170 1.95 -10.66 20.29
N SER A 171 1.49 -11.90 20.29
CA SER A 171 1.99 -12.95 19.42
C SER A 171 1.34 -12.94 18.03
N SER A 172 2.15 -12.97 16.98
CA SER A 172 1.68 -13.11 15.59
C SER A 172 1.18 -14.52 15.24
N THR A 173 1.43 -15.52 16.09
CA THR A 173 0.84 -16.85 15.95
C THR A 173 -0.59 -16.92 16.46
N ASP A 174 -1.02 -15.92 17.23
CA ASP A 174 -2.40 -15.84 17.72
C ASP A 174 -3.30 -15.16 16.70
N ILE A 175 -4.08 -15.95 15.98
CA ILE A 175 -5.03 -15.47 14.95
C ILE A 175 -6.09 -14.52 15.53
N HIS A 176 -6.45 -14.63 16.80
CA HIS A 176 -7.44 -13.77 17.44
C HIS A 176 -6.85 -12.38 17.70
N ALA A 177 -5.60 -12.33 18.17
CA ALA A 177 -4.85 -11.09 18.34
C ALA A 177 -4.71 -10.36 17.00
N VAL A 178 -4.33 -11.07 15.94
CA VAL A 178 -4.20 -10.50 14.59
C VAL A 178 -5.54 -9.98 14.07
N LYS A 179 -6.64 -10.73 14.21
CA LYS A 179 -7.98 -10.27 13.83
C LYS A 179 -8.44 -9.04 14.63
N LYS A 180 -8.11 -9.00 15.92
CA LYS A 180 -8.44 -7.87 16.81
C LYS A 180 -7.69 -6.61 16.41
N LEU A 181 -6.39 -6.72 16.06
CA LEU A 181 -5.58 -5.62 15.55
C LEU A 181 -6.21 -4.99 14.29
N PHE A 182 -6.70 -5.82 13.38
CA PHE A 182 -7.24 -5.37 12.10
C PHE A 182 -8.65 -4.79 12.21
N ASP A 183 -9.46 -5.24 13.18
CA ASP A 183 -10.80 -4.69 13.46
C ASP A 183 -11.66 -4.53 12.17
N GLY A 184 -11.68 -5.58 11.36
CA GLY A 184 -12.43 -5.62 10.09
C GLY A 184 -11.69 -5.08 8.86
N TYR A 185 -10.63 -4.30 9.03
CA TYR A 185 -9.76 -3.89 7.92
C TYR A 185 -9.03 -5.09 7.30
N LYS A 186 -8.43 -4.89 6.13
CA LYS A 186 -7.71 -5.94 5.40
C LYS A 186 -6.34 -5.46 4.93
N ALA A 187 -5.34 -6.34 5.06
CA ALA A 187 -4.02 -6.09 4.49
C ALA A 187 -4.03 -6.22 2.97
N THR A 188 -3.29 -5.34 2.30
CA THR A 188 -3.00 -5.38 0.86
C THR A 188 -1.64 -5.99 0.56
N ALA A 189 -0.73 -5.97 1.54
CA ALA A 189 0.55 -6.64 1.48
C ALA A 189 0.92 -7.21 2.85
N ILE A 190 1.48 -8.44 2.87
CA ILE A 190 2.20 -9.02 3.99
C ILE A 190 3.69 -8.86 3.68
N TYR A 191 4.41 -8.19 4.58
CA TYR A 191 5.85 -7.97 4.45
C TYR A 191 6.50 -8.10 5.82
N SER A 192 7.11 -9.25 6.10
CA SER A 192 7.51 -9.63 7.44
C SER A 192 8.93 -10.17 7.51
N ASP A 193 9.59 -9.89 8.63
CA ASP A 193 10.97 -10.28 8.94
C ASP A 193 11.00 -11.12 10.23
N PRO A 194 10.67 -12.43 10.15
CA PRO A 194 10.64 -13.30 11.32
C PRO A 194 12.04 -13.59 11.85
N PRO A 195 12.17 -14.09 13.08
CA PRO A 195 13.41 -14.70 13.55
C PRO A 195 13.90 -15.79 12.58
N PHE A 196 15.20 -15.81 12.26
CA PHE A 196 15.74 -16.64 11.18
C PHE A 196 16.07 -18.07 11.56
N ASN A 197 15.94 -18.43 12.83
CA ASN A 197 16.30 -19.75 13.34
C ASN A 197 17.74 -20.17 12.99
N ILE A 198 18.68 -19.29 13.25
CA ILE A 198 20.12 -19.48 12.99
C ILE A 198 20.95 -19.58 14.27
N GLY A 199 20.30 -19.84 15.41
CA GLY A 199 20.93 -19.99 16.71
C GLY A 199 21.43 -18.68 17.32
N LEU A 200 20.81 -17.54 16.97
CA LEU A 200 21.12 -16.27 17.60
C LEU A 200 20.59 -16.25 19.03
N SER A 201 21.45 -15.94 19.99
CA SER A 201 21.05 -15.73 21.37
C SER A 201 20.58 -14.28 21.55
N TYR A 202 19.29 -14.09 21.70
CA TYR A 202 18.72 -12.79 22.03
C TYR A 202 19.08 -12.35 23.45
N ASP A 203 19.40 -13.30 24.34
CA ASP A 203 19.84 -13.04 25.71
C ASP A 203 21.28 -12.54 25.80
N LYS A 204 22.18 -13.06 24.96
CA LYS A 204 23.62 -12.83 25.06
C LYS A 204 24.20 -11.90 23.98
N GLY A 205 23.41 -11.57 22.96
CA GLY A 205 23.84 -10.77 21.82
C GLY A 205 24.91 -11.43 20.95
N VAL A 206 25.24 -10.80 19.82
CA VAL A 206 26.34 -11.23 18.96
C VAL A 206 27.66 -10.84 19.60
N GLY A 207 28.55 -11.79 19.81
CA GLY A 207 29.89 -11.54 20.35
C GLY A 207 29.94 -11.22 21.86
N ASN A 208 29.07 -11.79 22.67
CA ASN A 208 29.02 -11.62 24.13
C ASN A 208 28.73 -10.19 24.63
N LYS A 209 28.13 -9.34 23.79
CA LYS A 209 28.08 -7.92 24.13
C LYS A 209 26.80 -7.40 24.73
N ARG A 210 25.65 -8.08 24.74
CA ARG A 210 24.42 -7.63 25.46
C ARG A 210 23.19 -8.53 25.31
N ASN A 211 22.37 -8.52 26.34
CA ASN A 211 20.98 -8.97 26.32
C ASN A 211 20.12 -7.99 25.52
N TYR A 212 19.48 -8.46 24.43
CA TYR A 212 18.58 -7.68 23.58
C TYR A 212 17.12 -7.72 24.09
N GLY A 213 16.87 -8.42 25.20
CA GLY A 213 15.55 -8.47 25.85
C GLY A 213 14.54 -9.38 25.16
N GLY A 214 14.94 -10.18 24.20
CA GLY A 214 14.04 -11.10 23.50
C GLY A 214 13.98 -12.48 24.17
N THR A 215 12.80 -13.11 24.15
CA THR A 215 12.55 -14.42 24.73
C THR A 215 12.40 -15.54 23.71
N PHE A 216 12.54 -15.23 22.42
CA PHE A 216 12.35 -16.19 21.33
C PHE A 216 13.51 -17.20 21.26
N ASP A 217 13.17 -18.49 21.18
CA ASP A 217 14.14 -19.56 20.93
C ASP A 217 14.46 -19.66 19.44
N ASP A 218 15.63 -19.13 19.06
CA ASP A 218 16.13 -19.10 17.67
C ASP A 218 16.89 -20.38 17.28
N ASN A 219 16.72 -21.47 18.02
CA ASN A 219 17.36 -22.78 17.78
C ASN A 219 16.34 -23.90 17.75
N GLN A 220 15.25 -23.70 17.01
CA GLN A 220 14.18 -24.67 16.85
C GLN A 220 14.57 -25.77 15.83
N SER A 221 14.02 -26.98 16.01
CA SER A 221 14.09 -28.00 14.97
C SER A 221 13.39 -27.53 13.67
N PRO A 222 13.76 -28.07 12.49
CA PRO A 222 13.12 -27.69 11.22
C PRO A 222 11.61 -27.83 11.22
N GLY A 223 11.08 -28.86 11.89
CA GLY A 223 9.63 -29.09 12.01
C GLY A 223 8.93 -28.02 12.86
N GLN A 224 9.51 -27.69 14.03
CA GLN A 224 8.99 -26.64 14.91
C GLN A 224 9.02 -25.28 14.25
N TYR A 225 10.11 -24.94 13.57
CA TYR A 225 10.22 -23.67 12.84
C TYR A 225 9.21 -23.60 11.70
N LYS A 226 9.04 -24.67 10.91
CA LYS A 226 8.00 -24.72 9.87
C LYS A 226 6.60 -24.50 10.46
N GLU A 227 6.27 -25.16 11.58
CA GLU A 227 4.97 -25.00 12.24
C GLU A 227 4.75 -23.57 12.75
N PHE A 228 5.78 -22.96 13.34
CA PHE A 228 5.75 -21.57 13.80
C PHE A 228 5.44 -20.62 12.63
N ILE A 229 6.20 -20.69 11.54
CA ILE A 229 6.00 -19.85 10.35
C ILE A 229 4.63 -20.11 9.71
N GLN A 230 4.16 -21.36 9.68
CA GLN A 230 2.84 -21.72 9.18
C GLN A 230 1.72 -21.02 9.95
N LYS A 231 1.77 -21.03 11.29
CA LYS A 231 0.79 -20.33 12.14
C LYS A 231 0.79 -18.83 11.88
N VAL A 232 1.96 -18.21 11.74
CA VAL A 232 2.10 -16.79 11.41
C VAL A 232 1.48 -16.48 10.05
N MET A 233 1.79 -17.27 9.02
CA MET A 233 1.22 -17.06 7.66
C MET A 233 -0.31 -17.24 7.66
N GLN A 234 -0.83 -18.24 8.35
CA GLN A 234 -2.27 -18.47 8.48
C GLN A 234 -2.98 -17.28 9.16
N SER A 235 -2.39 -16.76 10.24
CA SER A 235 -2.90 -15.58 10.93
C SER A 235 -2.90 -14.34 10.03
N ALA A 236 -1.82 -14.13 9.27
CA ALA A 236 -1.68 -13.03 8.33
C ALA A 236 -2.71 -13.12 7.18
N LEU A 237 -2.87 -14.30 6.58
CA LEU A 237 -3.82 -14.51 5.49
C LEU A 237 -5.27 -14.33 5.94
N ALA A 238 -5.61 -14.63 7.20
CA ALA A 238 -6.97 -14.46 7.73
C ALA A 238 -7.45 -12.99 7.72
N VAL A 239 -6.52 -12.03 7.73
CA VAL A 239 -6.81 -10.60 7.71
C VAL A 239 -6.45 -9.92 6.38
N SER A 240 -6.14 -10.69 5.35
CA SER A 240 -5.70 -10.21 4.06
C SER A 240 -6.83 -10.08 3.04
N ASN A 241 -6.62 -9.26 2.02
CA ASN A 241 -7.44 -9.26 0.82
C ASN A 241 -7.25 -10.57 0.03
N LYS A 242 -8.17 -10.87 -0.88
CA LYS A 242 -8.04 -12.02 -1.81
C LYS A 242 -6.87 -11.83 -2.76
N ASP A 243 -6.64 -10.60 -3.20
CA ASP A 243 -5.53 -10.21 -4.05
C ASP A 243 -4.46 -9.59 -3.14
N ILE A 244 -3.40 -10.37 -2.83
CA ILE A 244 -2.40 -9.98 -1.85
C ILE A 244 -0.98 -10.31 -2.27
N HIS A 245 -0.05 -9.42 -1.93
CA HIS A 245 1.38 -9.68 -1.96
C HIS A 245 1.83 -10.28 -0.65
N VAL A 246 2.71 -11.28 -0.72
CA VAL A 246 3.27 -11.96 0.45
C VAL A 246 4.78 -12.01 0.31
N ALA A 247 5.50 -11.44 1.27
CA ALA A 247 6.95 -11.41 1.29
C ALA A 247 7.47 -11.67 2.70
N PHE A 248 8.30 -12.69 2.84
CA PHE A 248 8.94 -13.05 4.09
C PHE A 248 10.46 -13.11 3.94
N TRP A 249 11.14 -12.40 4.81
CA TRP A 249 12.59 -12.49 4.95
C TRP A 249 12.99 -13.81 5.61
N CYS A 250 14.12 -14.36 5.23
CA CYS A 250 14.66 -15.57 5.83
C CYS A 250 16.15 -15.73 5.55
N ASP A 251 16.76 -16.61 6.31
CA ASP A 251 18.08 -17.13 6.00
C ASP A 251 18.03 -18.10 4.80
N GLU A 252 19.14 -18.23 4.08
CA GLU A 252 19.26 -19.14 2.93
C GLU A 252 18.92 -20.59 3.27
N ALA A 253 19.23 -21.03 4.49
CA ALA A 253 18.93 -22.38 4.96
C ALA A 253 17.42 -22.68 5.01
N TRP A 254 16.59 -21.65 5.09
CA TRP A 254 15.14 -21.76 5.30
C TRP A 254 14.28 -21.37 4.12
N VAL A 255 14.84 -20.90 3.02
CA VAL A 255 14.10 -20.53 1.79
C VAL A 255 13.10 -21.61 1.37
N TRP A 256 13.49 -22.86 1.44
CA TRP A 256 12.64 -24.01 1.09
C TRP A 256 11.40 -24.14 1.97
N VAL A 257 11.50 -23.77 3.27
CA VAL A 257 10.36 -23.79 4.21
C VAL A 257 9.30 -22.81 3.74
N PHE A 258 9.70 -21.57 3.46
CA PHE A 258 8.77 -20.54 3.00
C PHE A 258 8.15 -20.87 1.65
N GLN A 259 8.95 -21.35 0.68
CA GLN A 259 8.44 -21.75 -0.62
C GLN A 259 7.46 -22.94 -0.53
N THR A 260 7.72 -23.90 0.37
CA THR A 260 6.82 -25.03 0.61
C THR A 260 5.52 -24.56 1.25
N LEU A 261 5.60 -23.74 2.31
CA LEU A 261 4.41 -23.17 2.95
C LEU A 261 3.57 -22.31 2.01
N TYR A 262 4.21 -21.58 1.09
CA TYR A 262 3.47 -20.82 0.07
C TYR A 262 2.62 -21.75 -0.78
N MET A 263 3.17 -22.86 -1.26
CA MET A 263 2.41 -23.86 -2.03
C MET A 263 1.28 -24.46 -1.21
N GLU A 264 1.56 -24.85 0.04
CA GLU A 264 0.57 -25.44 0.96
C GLU A 264 -0.59 -24.48 1.27
N LEU A 265 -0.33 -23.18 1.34
CA LEU A 265 -1.31 -22.13 1.66
C LEU A 265 -1.93 -21.44 0.42
N GLY A 266 -1.66 -21.95 -0.78
CA GLY A 266 -2.21 -21.41 -2.02
C GLY A 266 -1.60 -20.08 -2.45
N ILE A 267 -0.39 -19.75 -1.97
CA ILE A 267 0.39 -18.58 -2.40
C ILE A 267 1.25 -19.02 -3.58
N LYS A 268 1.15 -18.32 -4.69
CA LYS A 268 1.98 -18.59 -5.85
C LYS A 268 3.38 -18.04 -5.65
N ASN A 269 4.39 -18.90 -5.58
CA ASN A 269 5.79 -18.48 -5.57
C ASN A 269 6.12 -17.63 -6.81
N ARG A 270 6.68 -16.45 -6.63
CA ARG A 270 6.98 -15.51 -7.72
C ARG A 270 8.47 -15.29 -7.90
N ARG A 271 9.16 -14.88 -6.86
CA ARG A 271 10.60 -14.54 -6.90
C ARG A 271 11.26 -14.82 -5.55
N LEU A 272 12.55 -14.98 -5.58
CA LEU A 272 13.43 -14.85 -4.44
C LEU A 272 14.15 -13.50 -4.56
N ASN A 273 13.77 -12.55 -3.73
CA ASN A 273 14.45 -11.25 -3.68
C ASN A 273 15.70 -11.38 -2.84
N ILE A 274 16.78 -10.75 -3.25
CA ILE A 274 18.11 -10.89 -2.63
C ILE A 274 18.61 -9.51 -2.22
N TRP A 275 18.81 -9.33 -0.93
CA TRP A 275 19.53 -8.16 -0.44
C TRP A 275 21.02 -8.46 -0.41
N VAL A 276 21.80 -7.71 -1.18
CA VAL A 276 23.24 -7.78 -1.19
C VAL A 276 23.82 -6.70 -0.26
N LYS A 277 24.52 -7.13 0.76
CA LYS A 277 25.16 -6.25 1.75
C LYS A 277 26.53 -5.82 1.24
N ASN A 278 26.93 -4.59 1.52
CA ASN A 278 28.23 -4.05 1.12
C ASN A 278 29.43 -4.56 1.93
N ASN A 279 29.17 -5.37 2.96
CA ASN A 279 30.21 -6.03 3.74
C ASN A 279 29.82 -7.50 4.00
N SER A 280 30.77 -8.38 3.89
CA SER A 280 30.62 -9.79 4.19
C SER A 280 30.85 -10.07 5.69
N SER A 281 30.14 -11.08 6.24
CA SER A 281 30.52 -11.65 7.52
C SER A 281 31.77 -12.51 7.30
N PRO A 282 32.90 -12.24 7.97
CA PRO A 282 34.10 -13.04 7.76
C PRO A 282 33.97 -14.39 8.50
N THR A 283 33.49 -15.40 7.80
CA THR A 283 33.64 -16.80 8.22
C THR A 283 34.32 -17.62 7.12
N PRO A 284 35.51 -17.20 6.68
CA PRO A 284 36.19 -17.82 5.54
C PRO A 284 36.62 -19.28 5.83
N THR A 285 36.59 -19.72 7.10
CA THR A 285 36.96 -21.07 7.51
C THR A 285 35.90 -22.14 7.22
N VAL A 286 34.64 -21.72 6.95
CA VAL A 286 33.53 -22.66 6.72
C VAL A 286 33.20 -22.81 5.25
N ALA A 287 33.15 -21.69 4.49
CA ALA A 287 32.82 -21.68 3.06
C ALA A 287 33.13 -20.30 2.45
N PHE A 288 32.18 -19.73 1.71
CA PHE A 288 32.25 -18.37 1.20
C PHE A 288 31.73 -17.37 2.25
N SER A 289 32.25 -16.13 2.19
CA SER A 289 31.75 -15.06 3.06
C SER A 289 30.32 -14.69 2.71
N LYS A 290 29.43 -14.68 3.71
CA LYS A 290 28.00 -14.40 3.52
C LYS A 290 27.77 -12.88 3.39
N CYS A 291 27.24 -12.47 2.25
CA CYS A 291 26.90 -11.06 1.98
C CYS A 291 25.43 -10.84 1.59
N THR A 292 24.59 -11.91 1.68
CA THR A 292 23.21 -11.84 1.22
C THR A 292 22.21 -12.13 2.34
N GLU A 293 21.00 -11.57 2.21
CA GLU A 293 19.77 -12.05 2.87
C GLU A 293 18.68 -12.23 1.81
N PHE A 294 17.73 -13.09 2.10
CA PHE A 294 16.72 -13.53 1.15
C PHE A 294 15.32 -13.12 1.60
N CYS A 295 14.49 -12.73 0.63
CA CYS A 295 13.09 -12.48 0.87
C CYS A 295 12.26 -13.27 -0.15
N VAL A 296 11.55 -14.29 0.31
CA VAL A 296 10.68 -15.11 -0.53
C VAL A 296 9.42 -14.31 -0.84
N TYR A 297 9.16 -14.08 -2.13
CA TYR A 297 8.03 -13.30 -2.61
C TYR A 297 7.03 -14.15 -3.37
N GLY A 298 5.76 -14.00 -3.02
CA GLY A 298 4.63 -14.66 -3.65
C GLY A 298 3.38 -13.78 -3.73
N THR A 299 2.33 -14.30 -4.39
CA THR A 299 1.03 -13.62 -4.50
C THR A 299 -0.11 -14.61 -4.36
N GLN A 300 -1.25 -14.16 -3.81
CA GLN A 300 -2.55 -14.79 -4.08
C GLN A 300 -3.36 -13.85 -4.96
N GLY A 301 -4.21 -14.41 -5.85
CA GLY A 301 -4.98 -13.62 -6.79
C GLY A 301 -4.13 -12.80 -7.77
N SER A 302 -4.58 -11.59 -8.06
CA SER A 302 -3.96 -10.64 -9.00
C SER A 302 -3.79 -9.27 -8.33
N PRO A 303 -2.91 -9.16 -7.34
CA PRO A 303 -2.74 -7.90 -6.61
C PRO A 303 -2.13 -6.80 -7.49
N TYR A 304 -2.37 -5.56 -7.08
CA TYR A 304 -1.87 -4.38 -7.75
C TYR A 304 -0.34 -4.36 -7.82
N LEU A 305 0.19 -4.01 -8.98
CA LEU A 305 1.62 -3.72 -9.16
C LEU A 305 1.78 -2.34 -9.78
N SER A 306 2.53 -1.48 -9.13
CA SER A 306 2.84 -0.14 -9.64
C SER A 306 3.64 -0.22 -10.95
N ASN A 307 3.28 0.63 -11.91
CA ASN A 307 4.03 0.78 -13.17
C ASN A 307 5.04 1.95 -13.11
N LEU A 308 5.15 2.60 -11.95
CA LEU A 308 6.07 3.72 -11.76
C LEU A 308 7.53 3.27 -11.77
N VAL A 309 7.76 2.08 -11.27
CA VAL A 309 9.07 1.46 -11.32
C VAL A 309 9.17 0.76 -12.67
N LYS A 310 9.84 1.40 -13.62
CA LYS A 310 10.09 0.85 -14.95
C LYS A 310 11.52 0.30 -14.92
N ASP A 311 11.67 -0.97 -14.98
CA ASP A 311 12.68 -1.75 -15.66
C ASP A 311 13.03 -3.10 -15.07
N LEU A 312 13.47 -4.00 -15.88
CA LEU A 312 13.09 -5.37 -15.96
C LEU A 312 14.23 -6.37 -15.91
N ASN A 313 15.43 -6.05 -15.39
CA ASN A 313 16.51 -7.02 -15.32
C ASN A 313 16.80 -7.57 -13.93
N GLU A 314 17.19 -8.86 -13.92
CA GLU A 314 17.38 -9.67 -12.71
C GLU A 314 18.69 -9.41 -11.95
N ILE A 315 19.63 -8.63 -12.49
CA ILE A 315 20.96 -8.45 -11.89
C ILE A 315 21.25 -6.98 -11.67
N GLN A 316 21.36 -6.59 -10.41
CA GLN A 316 21.90 -5.29 -10.03
C GLN A 316 23.12 -5.45 -9.14
N ASN A 317 24.25 -5.38 -9.77
CA ASN A 317 25.44 -4.95 -9.11
C ASN A 317 25.92 -3.70 -9.86
N LYS A 318 26.16 -2.58 -9.18
CA LYS A 318 26.74 -1.37 -9.77
C LYS A 318 28.07 -1.64 -10.50
N ASP A 319 28.71 -2.76 -10.16
CA ASP A 319 29.99 -3.19 -10.71
C ASP A 319 29.84 -4.27 -11.82
N CYS A 320 28.65 -4.78 -12.08
CA CYS A 320 28.36 -5.66 -13.20
C CYS A 320 27.66 -4.89 -14.30
N THR A 321 28.42 -4.17 -15.12
CA THR A 321 27.91 -3.43 -16.27
C THR A 321 27.42 -4.40 -17.34
N THR A 322 26.13 -4.69 -17.36
CA THR A 322 25.45 -5.23 -18.53
C THR A 322 24.85 -4.08 -19.36
N GLY A 323 25.63 -3.06 -19.68
CA GLY A 323 25.36 -2.10 -20.74
C GLY A 323 24.11 -1.19 -20.64
N ASN A 324 23.29 -1.27 -19.57
CA ASN A 324 22.11 -0.43 -19.40
C ASN A 324 21.96 -0.02 -17.94
N GLN A 325 22.37 1.18 -17.63
CA GLN A 325 22.28 1.81 -16.29
C GLN A 325 20.84 2.13 -15.84
N LEU A 326 19.84 1.86 -16.68
CA LEU A 326 18.41 2.15 -16.42
C LEU A 326 17.67 1.00 -15.71
N LEU A 327 18.41 -0.03 -15.24
CA LEU A 327 17.82 -1.27 -14.71
C LEU A 327 17.74 -1.33 -13.17
N GLU A 328 17.96 -0.22 -12.48
CA GLU A 328 18.19 -0.21 -11.04
C GLU A 328 16.95 -0.55 -10.18
N ASP A 329 15.72 -0.44 -10.70
CA ASP A 329 14.57 -0.33 -9.82
C ASP A 329 13.64 -1.55 -9.70
N ILE A 330 13.62 -2.50 -10.64
CA ILE A 330 12.68 -3.65 -10.60
C ILE A 330 13.34 -5.01 -10.40
N SER A 331 14.64 -5.08 -10.28
CA SER A 331 15.27 -6.39 -10.08
C SER A 331 14.93 -6.98 -8.71
N ASN A 332 14.97 -8.28 -8.61
CA ASN A 332 14.85 -9.00 -7.34
C ASN A 332 16.13 -8.90 -6.47
N ILE A 333 17.12 -8.13 -6.89
CA ILE A 333 18.33 -7.84 -6.11
C ILE A 333 18.20 -6.43 -5.52
N TRP A 334 18.36 -6.32 -4.22
CA TRP A 334 18.30 -5.07 -3.48
C TRP A 334 19.69 -4.72 -2.95
N ALA A 335 20.24 -3.62 -3.41
CA ALA A 335 21.54 -3.12 -2.97
C ALA A 335 21.33 -1.87 -2.11
N THR A 336 21.38 -2.03 -0.80
CA THR A 336 21.40 -0.91 0.15
C THR A 336 22.63 -1.05 1.06
N LYS A 337 23.15 0.08 1.51
CA LYS A 337 24.26 0.07 2.47
C LYS A 337 23.78 -0.53 3.79
N ARG A 338 24.52 -1.51 4.28
CA ARG A 338 24.38 -1.95 5.67
C ARG A 338 24.95 -0.86 6.56
N LEU A 339 24.27 -0.56 7.67
CA LEU A 339 24.84 0.30 8.70
C LEU A 339 26.18 -0.29 9.16
N PRO A 340 27.24 0.52 9.38
CA PRO A 340 28.54 0.03 9.87
C PRO A 340 28.37 -0.73 11.19
N SER A 341 29.18 -1.78 11.39
CA SER A 341 29.10 -2.64 12.57
C SER A 341 29.32 -1.92 13.91
N ASN A 342 30.00 -0.79 13.89
CA ASN A 342 30.15 0.11 15.05
C ASN A 342 28.90 0.97 15.33
N GLN A 343 27.95 1.01 14.39
CA GLN A 343 26.62 1.62 14.52
C GLN A 343 25.49 0.59 14.63
N MET A 344 25.82 -0.72 14.51
CA MET A 344 24.88 -1.83 14.62
C MET A 344 25.16 -2.57 15.93
N GLU A 345 24.45 -2.23 16.97
CA GLU A 345 24.41 -3.04 18.19
C GLU A 345 23.21 -4.01 18.18
N HIS A 346 22.23 -3.81 17.30
CA HIS A 346 21.13 -4.78 17.07
C HIS A 346 21.37 -5.57 15.77
N PRO A 347 21.46 -6.91 15.83
CA PRO A 347 21.84 -7.74 14.69
C PRO A 347 20.81 -7.72 13.53
N THR A 348 19.60 -7.26 13.79
CA THR A 348 18.46 -7.36 12.86
C THR A 348 17.90 -5.99 12.43
N SER A 349 18.54 -4.86 12.80
CA SER A 349 18.05 -3.55 12.36
C SER A 349 18.32 -3.33 10.88
N LYS A 350 17.23 -3.13 10.09
CA LYS A 350 17.30 -2.82 8.66
C LYS A 350 17.11 -1.32 8.44
N ASN A 351 17.79 -0.78 7.40
CA ASN A 351 17.57 0.59 6.95
C ASN A 351 16.18 0.70 6.30
N PRO A 352 15.37 1.73 6.61
CA PRO A 352 14.08 1.97 5.96
C PRO A 352 14.13 1.95 4.42
N GLU A 353 15.21 2.43 3.81
CA GLU A 353 15.42 2.40 2.35
C GLU A 353 15.33 0.99 1.74
N LEU A 354 15.64 -0.05 2.49
CA LEU A 354 15.55 -1.44 2.03
C LEU A 354 14.11 -1.84 1.66
N HIS A 355 13.13 -1.28 2.37
CA HIS A 355 11.72 -1.62 2.22
C HIS A 355 11.05 -0.84 1.07
N HIS A 356 11.70 0.24 0.59
CA HIS A 356 11.16 1.18 -0.42
C HIS A 356 10.65 0.45 -1.67
N LYS A 357 11.49 -0.38 -2.29
CA LYS A 357 11.15 -1.05 -3.55
C LYS A 357 9.90 -1.92 -3.43
N PHE A 358 9.81 -2.72 -2.36
CA PHE A 358 8.65 -3.57 -2.15
C PHE A 358 7.38 -2.74 -1.92
N ILE A 359 7.44 -1.76 -1.03
CA ILE A 359 6.29 -0.94 -0.66
C ILE A 359 5.78 -0.15 -1.87
N MET A 360 6.65 0.54 -2.58
CA MET A 360 6.28 1.31 -3.78
C MET A 360 5.74 0.43 -4.91
N ARG A 361 6.31 -0.75 -5.10
CA ARG A 361 5.90 -1.65 -6.18
C ARG A 361 4.58 -2.35 -5.90
N CYS A 362 4.35 -2.75 -4.65
CA CYS A 362 3.29 -3.67 -4.26
C CYS A 362 2.08 -3.00 -3.58
N THR A 363 2.15 -1.70 -3.28
CA THR A 363 1.08 -1.00 -2.56
C THR A 363 0.79 0.38 -3.15
N LYS A 364 -0.38 0.92 -2.81
CA LYS A 364 -0.82 2.28 -3.11
C LYS A 364 -0.79 3.14 -1.86
N PRO A 365 -0.80 4.48 -1.99
CA PRO A 365 -1.06 5.36 -0.85
C PRO A 365 -2.33 4.96 -0.09
N GLY A 366 -2.25 4.93 1.23
CA GLY A 366 -3.36 4.51 2.10
C GLY A 366 -3.51 3.01 2.31
N ASP A 367 -2.84 2.17 1.53
CA ASP A 367 -2.84 0.70 1.68
C ASP A 367 -2.27 0.26 3.03
N ILE A 368 -2.77 -0.87 3.54
CA ILE A 368 -2.32 -1.47 4.80
C ILE A 368 -1.28 -2.54 4.53
N ILE A 369 -0.08 -2.33 5.07
CA ILE A 369 1.01 -3.31 5.09
C ILE A 369 0.95 -4.01 6.44
N PHE A 370 0.91 -5.34 6.42
CA PHE A 370 0.98 -6.16 7.63
C PHE A 370 2.39 -6.69 7.83
N ASP A 371 2.94 -6.44 9.01
CA ASP A 371 4.19 -7.04 9.49
C ASP A 371 3.95 -7.81 10.79
N ALA A 372 4.22 -9.11 10.77
CA ALA A 372 4.04 -9.98 11.93
C ALA A 372 5.10 -9.76 13.01
N PHE A 373 6.19 -9.04 12.71
CA PHE A 373 7.37 -8.87 13.57
C PHE A 373 7.92 -7.45 13.45
N SER A 374 7.33 -6.51 14.18
CA SER A 374 7.67 -5.08 14.06
C SER A 374 9.15 -4.76 14.33
N GLY A 375 9.74 -5.45 15.32
CA GLY A 375 11.12 -5.22 15.72
C GLY A 375 11.41 -3.74 15.98
N SER A 376 12.43 -3.21 15.32
CA SER A 376 12.80 -1.78 15.38
C SER A 376 11.89 -0.84 14.58
N ALA A 377 10.81 -1.36 14.00
CA ALA A 377 9.82 -0.63 13.19
C ALA A 377 10.37 0.08 11.93
N SER A 378 11.41 -0.45 11.30
CA SER A 378 11.98 0.12 10.07
C SER A 378 10.98 0.12 8.90
N THR A 379 10.16 -0.93 8.79
CA THR A 379 9.07 -1.03 7.80
C THR A 379 8.01 0.05 8.01
N MET A 380 7.67 0.36 9.29
CA MET A 380 6.72 1.43 9.63
C MET A 380 7.25 2.81 9.18
N ILE A 381 8.53 3.08 9.40
CA ILE A 381 9.16 4.34 8.99
C ILE A 381 9.07 4.52 7.47
N CYS A 382 9.36 3.47 6.71
CA CYS A 382 9.20 3.49 5.27
C CYS A 382 7.72 3.69 4.86
N ALA A 383 6.79 3.01 5.52
CA ALA A 383 5.35 3.16 5.26
C ALA A 383 4.85 4.59 5.52
N GLU A 384 5.27 5.23 6.64
CA GLU A 384 4.92 6.62 6.97
C GLU A 384 5.46 7.58 5.89
N GLN A 385 6.74 7.47 5.52
CA GLN A 385 7.35 8.32 4.50
C GLN A 385 6.66 8.20 3.14
N LEU A 386 6.15 7.02 2.81
CA LEU A 386 5.46 6.74 1.56
C LEU A 386 3.94 6.95 1.63
N GLY A 387 3.37 7.28 2.79
CA GLY A 387 1.94 7.49 2.96
C GLY A 387 1.11 6.19 2.94
N ARG A 388 1.69 5.09 3.43
CA ARG A 388 1.02 3.79 3.63
C ARG A 388 0.72 3.61 5.12
N LYS A 389 -0.23 2.70 5.43
CA LYS A 389 -0.57 2.32 6.80
C LYS A 389 0.20 1.05 7.17
N PHE A 390 0.63 0.98 8.39
CA PHE A 390 1.40 -0.15 8.91
C PHE A 390 0.68 -0.75 10.10
N TYR A 391 0.27 -2.02 10.00
CA TYR A 391 -0.35 -2.78 11.07
C TYR A 391 0.58 -3.93 11.43
N SER A 392 0.95 -4.04 12.71
CA SER A 392 1.98 -4.99 13.12
C SER A 392 1.77 -5.56 14.50
N LEU A 393 2.48 -6.65 14.76
CA LEU A 393 2.63 -7.22 16.10
C LEU A 393 4.10 -7.19 16.52
N GLU A 394 4.30 -7.14 17.82
CA GLU A 394 5.59 -7.28 18.46
C GLU A 394 5.38 -7.94 19.84
N ILE A 395 6.10 -9.02 20.09
CA ILE A 395 5.90 -9.80 21.32
C ILE A 395 6.62 -9.17 22.52
N GLU A 396 7.69 -8.43 22.26
CA GLU A 396 8.55 -7.84 23.29
C GLU A 396 8.15 -6.39 23.57
N PRO A 397 7.67 -6.05 24.77
CA PRO A 397 7.25 -4.69 25.11
C PRO A 397 8.33 -3.63 24.89
N VAL A 398 9.60 -3.98 25.08
CA VAL A 398 10.72 -3.05 24.86
C VAL A 398 10.84 -2.57 23.42
N PHE A 399 10.54 -3.42 22.46
CA PHE A 399 10.53 -3.05 21.04
C PHE A 399 9.27 -2.27 20.67
N CYS A 400 8.15 -2.50 21.34
CA CYS A 400 6.97 -1.65 21.21
C CYS A 400 7.28 -0.20 21.64
N ASP A 401 7.92 -0.01 22.77
CA ASP A 401 8.37 1.32 23.24
C ASP A 401 9.41 1.95 22.30
N LEU A 402 10.28 1.13 21.72
CA LEU A 402 11.25 1.58 20.74
C LEU A 402 10.56 2.09 19.46
N ALA A 403 9.54 1.39 18.96
CA ALA A 403 8.73 1.79 17.82
C ALA A 403 8.03 3.14 18.09
N ILE A 404 7.47 3.33 19.29
CA ILE A 404 6.88 4.60 19.72
C ILE A 404 7.89 5.74 19.60
N ARG A 405 9.07 5.57 20.19
CA ARG A 405 10.13 6.60 20.18
C ARG A 405 10.58 6.93 18.75
N ARG A 406 10.70 5.91 17.91
CA ARG A 406 11.11 6.09 16.51
C ARG A 406 10.06 6.88 15.71
N TYR A 407 8.78 6.51 15.86
CA TYR A 407 7.66 7.24 15.26
C TYR A 407 7.59 8.69 15.71
N GLU A 408 7.63 8.92 17.04
CA GLU A 408 7.56 10.27 17.61
C GLU A 408 8.73 11.15 17.18
N LYS A 409 9.94 10.58 17.07
CA LYS A 409 11.12 11.29 16.58
C LYS A 409 11.00 11.68 15.10
N LEU A 410 10.47 10.78 14.27
CA LEU A 410 10.30 11.05 12.85
C LEU A 410 9.22 12.09 12.58
N THR A 411 8.07 11.96 13.23
CA THR A 411 6.85 12.71 12.88
C THR A 411 6.59 13.92 13.76
N GLY A 412 7.18 13.98 14.95
CA GLY A 412 6.85 14.96 16.00
C GLY A 412 5.49 14.72 16.66
N LYS A 413 4.72 13.72 16.23
CA LYS A 413 3.39 13.38 16.76
C LYS A 413 3.52 12.40 17.92
N LYS A 414 2.60 12.47 18.89
CA LYS A 414 2.55 11.53 20.01
C LYS A 414 1.78 10.25 19.68
N ALA A 415 2.35 9.13 20.09
CA ALA A 415 1.65 7.85 20.07
C ALA A 415 0.60 7.78 21.21
N LYS A 416 -0.44 6.99 21.02
CA LYS A 416 -1.46 6.71 22.04
C LYS A 416 -1.48 5.22 22.36
N ILE A 417 -1.33 4.88 23.63
CA ILE A 417 -1.41 3.49 24.12
C ILE A 417 -2.82 3.24 24.65
N ILE A 418 -3.45 2.18 24.16
CA ILE A 418 -4.71 1.65 24.69
C ILE A 418 -4.34 0.40 25.48
N LYS A 419 -4.41 0.49 26.81
CA LYS A 419 -4.07 -0.56 27.73
C LYS A 419 -5.08 -1.72 27.69
N ASN A 420 -4.58 -2.95 27.84
CA ASN A 420 -5.39 -4.15 27.92
C ASN A 420 -6.41 -4.29 26.76
N TYR A 421 -5.98 -3.88 25.55
CA TYR A 421 -6.83 -3.95 24.36
C TYR A 421 -7.14 -5.40 23.97
N TYR A 422 -6.20 -6.30 24.21
CA TYR A 422 -6.30 -7.72 23.94
C TYR A 422 -5.75 -8.55 25.11
N GLU A 423 -6.52 -9.53 25.58
CA GLU A 423 -6.10 -10.53 26.54
C GLU A 423 -5.90 -11.86 25.79
N GLU A 424 -4.68 -12.42 25.85
CA GLU A 424 -4.41 -13.77 25.34
C GLU A 424 -5.26 -14.77 26.15
N LYS A 425 -6.02 -15.62 25.43
CA LYS A 425 -6.87 -16.66 26.04
C LYS A 425 -6.11 -17.95 26.23
#